data_27b1f2e0bec6fe99776bce5ddf0081be
#
_entry.id   27b1f2e0bec6fe99776bce5ddf0081be
#
_cell.length_a   1.000
_cell.length_b   1.000
_cell.length_c   1.000
_cell.angle_alpha   90.00
_cell.angle_beta   90.00
_cell.angle_gamma   90.00
#
_symmetry.space_group_name_H-M   'P 1'
#
loop_
_entity.id
_entity.type
_entity.pdbx_description
1 polymer ?
#
loop_
_entity_poly.entity_id
_entity_poly.type
_entity_poly.pdbx_seq_one_letter_code
_entity_poly.pdbx_strand_id
1 'polypeptide(L)'
;SPFLSKFNPLVKEQRSGADLFYFDRGDKIGDAADVFANEVRLLIDQHGNSNNRLAVDKIMLHGLRSLEALNFIVVDGEEVTEKSRSIKGADEIKAMRCASYACEKAIFEMEQVTRSEVCNANLSENDIWSVLHAENIKRGGEWIETRLLTSGPRTNPWFQECGPRIVQNNEIVAFDTDLVGSYGICVDISRTWWIGDQSPRPDMIYAMRHAHEHIMRNMELLKPGVHMSELTHNAHKLDEIYQVGKYSCLMHGVGLCDEWPLISYEDKFVEGAYDYHIEAGMVLCVEALVSPEKGDFSIKLEDQVLVTEDGFENLTKYPFDEALMGN
;
A
#
# COMPACT_ATOMS: atom_id res chain seq x y z
N SER A 1 -14.37 18.20 -16.25
CA SER A 1 -14.72 19.26 -17.21
C SER A 1 -15.44 18.65 -18.42
N PRO A 2 -16.58 19.20 -18.87
CA PRO A 2 -17.36 18.60 -19.97
C PRO A 2 -16.57 18.40 -21.26
N PHE A 3 -15.53 19.18 -21.46
CA PHE A 3 -14.68 19.03 -22.66
C PHE A 3 -13.83 17.76 -22.65
N LEU A 4 -13.59 17.15 -21.49
CA LEU A 4 -12.85 15.91 -21.34
C LEU A 4 -13.69 14.66 -21.63
N SER A 5 -15.03 14.78 -21.69
CA SER A 5 -15.94 13.66 -21.93
C SER A 5 -15.61 12.89 -23.24
N LYS A 6 -15.16 13.62 -24.27
CA LYS A 6 -14.77 13.03 -25.55
C LYS A 6 -13.56 12.07 -25.46
N PHE A 7 -12.77 12.14 -24.38
CA PHE A 7 -11.62 11.27 -24.16
C PHE A 7 -11.97 10.03 -23.30
N ASN A 8 -13.22 9.96 -22.82
CA ASN A 8 -13.68 8.82 -22.03
C ASN A 8 -14.95 8.21 -22.66
N PRO A 9 -14.80 7.35 -23.69
CA PRO A 9 -15.92 6.79 -24.44
C PRO A 9 -16.80 5.84 -23.63
N LEU A 10 -16.34 5.37 -22.46
CA LEU A 10 -17.12 4.49 -21.58
C LEU A 10 -18.10 5.25 -20.71
N VAL A 11 -17.90 6.55 -20.51
CA VAL A 11 -18.78 7.40 -19.73
C VAL A 11 -19.90 7.93 -20.61
N LYS A 12 -21.14 7.51 -20.35
CA LYS A 12 -22.32 7.90 -21.15
C LYS A 12 -22.70 9.37 -20.96
N GLU A 13 -22.55 9.88 -19.73
CA GLU A 13 -22.86 11.26 -19.39
C GLU A 13 -21.87 11.78 -18.36
N GLN A 14 -21.38 12.99 -18.57
CA GLN A 14 -20.52 13.73 -17.63
C GLN A 14 -21.18 15.05 -17.27
N ARG A 15 -21.38 15.27 -16.00
CA ARG A 15 -21.96 16.49 -15.43
C ARG A 15 -20.89 17.31 -14.74
N SER A 16 -21.13 18.61 -14.58
CA SER A 16 -20.19 19.48 -13.89
C SER A 16 -20.14 19.27 -12.37
N GLY A 17 -21.21 18.68 -11.81
CA GLY A 17 -21.32 18.46 -10.36
C GLY A 17 -21.40 19.77 -9.55
N ALA A 18 -21.49 19.64 -8.24
CA ALA A 18 -21.40 20.75 -7.29
C ALA A 18 -20.20 20.54 -6.35
N ASP A 19 -19.42 21.59 -6.12
CA ASP A 19 -18.28 21.52 -5.22
C ASP A 19 -18.75 21.51 -3.76
N LEU A 20 -18.25 20.57 -2.97
CA LEU A 20 -18.58 20.42 -1.55
C LEU A 20 -17.46 20.91 -0.62
N PHE A 21 -16.49 21.67 -1.14
CA PHE A 21 -15.38 22.23 -0.38
C PHE A 21 -15.63 23.69 -0.01
N TYR A 22 -15.33 24.05 1.22
CA TYR A 22 -15.44 25.42 1.69
C TYR A 22 -14.53 26.38 0.89
N PHE A 23 -13.38 25.90 0.44
CA PHE A 23 -12.46 26.66 -0.39
C PHE A 23 -13.13 27.22 -1.67
N ASP A 24 -14.00 26.42 -2.30
CA ASP A 24 -14.61 26.77 -3.58
C ASP A 24 -15.93 27.55 -3.41
N ARG A 25 -16.61 27.39 -2.27
CA ARG A 25 -17.97 27.90 -2.06
C ARG A 25 -18.10 28.88 -0.89
N GLY A 26 -17.12 28.95 -0.01
CA GLY A 26 -17.19 29.81 1.17
C GLY A 26 -18.47 29.60 1.96
N ASP A 27 -19.10 30.67 2.41
CA ASP A 27 -20.33 30.63 3.20
C ASP A 27 -21.57 30.13 2.42
N LYS A 28 -21.41 29.85 1.11
CA LYS A 28 -22.45 29.28 0.25
C LYS A 28 -22.32 27.76 0.08
N ILE A 29 -21.53 27.10 0.90
CA ILE A 29 -21.32 25.65 0.83
C ILE A 29 -22.64 24.86 1.06
N GLY A 30 -23.53 25.36 1.89
CA GLY A 30 -24.88 24.78 2.08
C GLY A 30 -25.69 24.77 0.79
N ASP A 31 -25.76 25.92 0.08
CA ASP A 31 -26.47 26.04 -1.19
C ASP A 31 -25.87 25.04 -2.25
N ALA A 32 -24.55 24.89 -2.28
CA ALA A 32 -23.87 23.93 -3.18
C ALA A 32 -24.21 22.47 -2.81
N ALA A 33 -24.27 22.15 -1.54
CA ALA A 33 -24.66 20.84 -1.05
C ALA A 33 -26.11 20.48 -1.41
N ASP A 34 -27.01 21.45 -1.37
CA ASP A 34 -28.39 21.25 -1.81
C ASP A 34 -28.50 21.01 -3.32
N VAL A 35 -27.68 21.71 -4.13
CA VAL A 35 -27.57 21.42 -5.59
C VAL A 35 -27.07 20.01 -5.83
N PHE A 36 -26.01 19.59 -5.12
CA PHE A 36 -25.48 18.22 -5.19
C PHE A 36 -26.56 17.18 -4.83
N ALA A 37 -27.24 17.33 -3.70
CA ALA A 37 -28.24 16.38 -3.24
C ALA A 37 -29.43 16.27 -4.22
N ASN A 38 -29.87 17.39 -4.79
CA ASN A 38 -30.94 17.41 -5.80
C ASN A 38 -30.47 16.69 -7.10
N GLU A 39 -29.23 16.86 -7.52
CA GLU A 39 -28.69 16.14 -8.68
C GLU A 39 -28.64 14.62 -8.42
N VAL A 40 -28.22 14.19 -7.23
CA VAL A 40 -28.28 12.77 -6.82
C VAL A 40 -29.72 12.26 -6.86
N ARG A 41 -30.69 13.03 -6.34
CA ARG A 41 -32.12 12.68 -6.40
C ARG A 41 -32.58 12.46 -7.83
N LEU A 42 -32.28 13.38 -8.73
CA LEU A 42 -32.66 13.26 -10.14
C LEU A 42 -32.06 12.01 -10.81
N LEU A 43 -30.80 11.68 -10.49
CA LEU A 43 -30.15 10.48 -11.02
C LEU A 43 -30.78 9.18 -10.50
N ILE A 44 -31.12 9.14 -9.21
CA ILE A 44 -31.79 7.99 -8.61
C ILE A 44 -33.20 7.83 -9.18
N ASP A 45 -33.94 8.92 -9.38
CA ASP A 45 -35.27 8.88 -10.00
C ASP A 45 -35.24 8.42 -11.45
N GLN A 46 -34.17 8.73 -12.20
CA GLN A 46 -34.00 8.36 -13.61
C GLN A 46 -33.48 6.93 -13.79
N HIS A 47 -32.60 6.46 -12.94
CA HIS A 47 -31.81 5.25 -13.16
C HIS A 47 -31.88 4.23 -12.02
N GLY A 48 -32.31 4.64 -10.85
CA GLY A 48 -32.37 3.82 -9.65
C GLY A 48 -33.72 3.13 -9.45
N ASN A 49 -33.83 2.46 -8.32
CA ASN A 49 -35.08 1.90 -7.81
C ASN A 49 -35.78 2.92 -6.91
N SER A 50 -37.07 2.70 -6.58
CA SER A 50 -37.83 3.51 -5.62
C SER A 50 -37.31 3.48 -4.17
N ASN A 51 -36.16 2.86 -3.93
CA ASN A 51 -35.50 2.75 -2.66
C ASN A 51 -34.69 4.03 -2.36
N ASN A 52 -34.93 4.62 -1.21
CA ASN A 52 -34.22 5.82 -0.74
C ASN A 52 -32.89 5.49 -0.02
N ARG A 53 -32.43 4.24 0.02
CA ARG A 53 -31.13 3.88 0.60
C ARG A 53 -30.00 4.22 -0.36
N LEU A 54 -29.00 4.94 0.14
CA LEU A 54 -27.82 5.34 -0.60
C LEU A 54 -26.58 4.92 0.20
N ALA A 55 -25.81 3.99 -0.34
CA ALA A 55 -24.53 3.63 0.23
C ALA A 55 -23.46 4.63 -0.25
N VAL A 56 -22.69 5.18 0.67
CA VAL A 56 -21.68 6.21 0.41
C VAL A 56 -20.40 5.81 1.12
N ASP A 57 -19.31 5.75 0.37
CA ASP A 57 -17.98 5.45 0.91
C ASP A 57 -17.49 6.65 1.75
N LYS A 58 -17.33 7.81 1.12
CA LYS A 58 -16.93 9.06 1.80
C LYS A 58 -17.68 10.25 1.26
N ILE A 59 -18.10 11.13 2.15
CA ILE A 59 -18.82 12.35 1.79
C ILE A 59 -18.52 13.49 2.78
N MET A 60 -18.49 14.70 2.27
CA MET A 60 -18.41 15.90 3.10
C MET A 60 -19.71 16.10 3.91
N LEU A 61 -19.59 16.57 5.15
CA LEU A 61 -20.70 16.70 6.09
C LEU A 61 -21.90 17.47 5.55
N HIS A 62 -21.67 18.57 4.81
CA HIS A 62 -22.76 19.33 4.18
C HIS A 62 -23.51 18.50 3.15
N GLY A 63 -22.79 17.73 2.32
CA GLY A 63 -23.40 16.82 1.34
C GLY A 63 -24.27 15.76 2.00
N LEU A 64 -23.77 15.12 3.08
CA LEU A 64 -24.53 14.16 3.87
C LEU A 64 -25.84 14.75 4.38
N ARG A 65 -25.78 15.93 5.03
CA ARG A 65 -26.97 16.57 5.59
C ARG A 65 -28.00 16.97 4.53
N SER A 66 -27.57 17.43 3.36
CA SER A 66 -28.49 17.76 2.27
C SER A 66 -29.12 16.50 1.65
N LEU A 67 -28.41 15.36 1.59
CA LEU A 67 -29.01 14.09 1.20
C LEU A 67 -30.05 13.61 2.21
N GLU A 68 -29.74 13.67 3.51
CA GLU A 68 -30.70 13.33 4.58
C GLU A 68 -31.95 14.22 4.56
N ALA A 69 -31.77 15.50 4.27
CA ALA A 69 -32.89 16.46 4.13
C ALA A 69 -33.84 16.11 2.96
N LEU A 70 -33.36 15.42 1.95
CA LEU A 70 -34.15 14.83 0.85
C LEU A 70 -34.71 13.43 1.16
N ASN A 71 -34.68 13.00 2.43
CA ASN A 71 -35.13 11.70 2.92
C ASN A 71 -34.35 10.50 2.34
N PHE A 72 -33.07 10.67 1.96
CA PHE A 72 -32.20 9.53 1.74
C PHE A 72 -31.81 8.91 3.09
N ILE A 73 -31.81 7.60 3.13
CA ILE A 73 -31.22 6.81 4.20
C ILE A 73 -29.78 6.53 3.78
N VAL A 74 -28.87 7.39 4.20
CA VAL A 74 -27.45 7.24 3.88
C VAL A 74 -26.86 6.19 4.82
N VAL A 75 -26.19 5.20 4.23
CA VAL A 75 -25.51 4.10 4.93
C VAL A 75 -24.07 4.04 4.49
N ASP A 76 -23.24 3.42 5.31
CA ASP A 76 -21.84 3.16 4.96
C ASP A 76 -21.75 2.24 3.72
N GLY A 77 -20.96 2.66 2.75
CA GLY A 77 -20.69 1.93 1.51
C GLY A 77 -19.26 1.40 1.41
N GLU A 78 -18.40 1.70 2.40
CA GLU A 78 -16.98 1.35 2.35
C GLU A 78 -16.77 -0.18 2.27
N GLU A 79 -17.54 -0.95 3.03
CA GLU A 79 -17.48 -2.43 2.96
C GLU A 79 -17.72 -2.94 1.53
N VAL A 80 -18.69 -2.37 0.81
CA VAL A 80 -19.02 -2.81 -0.55
C VAL A 80 -17.90 -2.46 -1.53
N THR A 81 -17.34 -1.26 -1.43
CA THR A 81 -16.25 -0.82 -2.29
C THR A 81 -14.97 -1.60 -2.02
N GLU A 82 -14.61 -1.81 -0.77
CA GLU A 82 -13.45 -2.60 -0.35
C GLU A 82 -13.54 -4.05 -0.86
N LYS A 83 -14.64 -4.75 -0.57
CA LYS A 83 -14.83 -6.14 -1.02
C LYS A 83 -14.92 -6.27 -2.54
N SER A 84 -15.52 -5.29 -3.23
CA SER A 84 -15.65 -5.35 -4.69
C SER A 84 -14.32 -5.20 -5.43
N ARG A 85 -13.37 -4.45 -4.89
CA ARG A 85 -12.04 -4.24 -5.48
C ARG A 85 -10.99 -5.25 -5.03
N SER A 86 -11.25 -6.01 -3.96
CA SER A 86 -10.29 -6.97 -3.42
C SER A 86 -9.96 -8.11 -4.40
N ILE A 87 -10.92 -8.51 -5.25
CA ILE A 87 -10.73 -9.56 -6.26
C ILE A 87 -10.47 -8.90 -7.61
N LYS A 88 -9.24 -9.01 -8.09
CA LYS A 88 -8.76 -8.37 -9.32
C LYS A 88 -9.16 -9.15 -10.56
N GLY A 89 -9.67 -8.43 -11.55
CA GLY A 89 -9.91 -8.97 -12.87
C GLY A 89 -8.61 -9.20 -13.66
N ALA A 90 -8.70 -9.94 -14.77
CA ALA A 90 -7.53 -10.28 -15.59
C ALA A 90 -6.75 -9.08 -16.13
N ASP A 91 -7.43 -7.97 -16.43
CA ASP A 91 -6.77 -6.76 -16.93
C ASP A 91 -6.14 -5.95 -15.80
N GLU A 92 -6.74 -5.95 -14.61
CA GLU A 92 -6.13 -5.37 -13.40
C GLU A 92 -4.84 -6.12 -13.02
N ILE A 93 -4.85 -7.45 -13.05
CA ILE A 93 -3.65 -8.27 -12.79
C ILE A 93 -2.53 -7.95 -13.80
N LYS A 94 -2.87 -7.74 -15.09
CA LYS A 94 -1.87 -7.31 -16.08
C LYS A 94 -1.31 -5.92 -15.76
N ALA A 95 -2.17 -4.98 -15.36
CA ALA A 95 -1.75 -3.63 -14.97
C ALA A 95 -0.85 -3.69 -13.73
N MET A 96 -1.19 -4.52 -12.73
CA MET A 96 -0.37 -4.73 -11.53
C MET A 96 1.01 -5.29 -11.89
N ARG A 97 1.10 -6.28 -12.79
CA ARG A 97 2.39 -6.80 -13.28
C ARG A 97 3.23 -5.73 -13.97
N CYS A 98 2.61 -4.86 -14.78
CA CYS A 98 3.31 -3.74 -15.42
C CYS A 98 3.82 -2.73 -14.40
N ALA A 99 2.99 -2.38 -13.41
CA ALA A 99 3.36 -1.45 -12.35
C ALA A 99 4.48 -2.02 -11.48
N SER A 100 4.38 -3.29 -11.05
CA SER A 100 5.43 -3.98 -10.28
C SER A 100 6.77 -4.02 -11.03
N TYR A 101 6.74 -4.34 -12.33
CA TYR A 101 7.97 -4.33 -13.15
C TYR A 101 8.59 -2.92 -13.22
N ALA A 102 7.77 -1.87 -13.40
CA ALA A 102 8.25 -0.50 -13.44
C ALA A 102 8.85 -0.07 -12.08
N CYS A 103 8.19 -0.44 -10.98
CA CYS A 103 8.66 -0.20 -9.62
C CYS A 103 10.01 -0.90 -9.36
N GLU A 104 10.13 -2.19 -9.69
CA GLU A 104 11.39 -2.93 -9.54
C GLU A 104 12.54 -2.31 -10.34
N LYS A 105 12.26 -1.78 -11.53
CA LYS A 105 13.26 -1.03 -12.31
C LYS A 105 13.64 0.29 -11.65
N ALA A 106 12.70 0.97 -11.03
CA ALA A 106 12.97 2.20 -10.29
C ALA A 106 13.79 1.91 -9.01
N ILE A 107 13.48 0.83 -8.30
CA ILE A 107 14.25 0.33 -7.16
C ILE A 107 15.69 -0.02 -7.59
N PHE A 108 15.84 -0.69 -8.73
CA PHE A 108 17.16 -1.05 -9.25
C PHE A 108 18.04 0.19 -9.49
N GLU A 109 17.51 1.23 -10.14
CA GLU A 109 18.24 2.47 -10.36
C GLU A 109 18.58 3.17 -9.04
N MET A 110 17.64 3.17 -8.09
CA MET A 110 17.86 3.72 -6.74
C MET A 110 18.99 2.95 -6.03
N GLU A 111 19.02 1.62 -6.12
CA GLU A 111 20.09 0.78 -5.55
C GLU A 111 21.44 1.07 -6.20
N GLN A 112 21.50 1.16 -7.55
CA GLN A 112 22.75 1.44 -8.26
C GLN A 112 23.37 2.78 -7.84
N VAL A 113 22.57 3.83 -7.76
CA VAL A 113 23.02 5.15 -7.28
C VAL A 113 23.49 5.05 -5.84
N THR A 114 22.73 4.41 -4.97
CA THR A 114 23.09 4.25 -3.55
C THR A 114 24.41 3.55 -3.38
N ARG A 115 24.63 2.42 -4.06
CA ARG A 115 25.86 1.62 -3.93
C ARG A 115 27.09 2.30 -4.54
N SER A 116 26.92 2.98 -5.68
CA SER A 116 28.05 3.60 -6.38
C SER A 116 28.48 4.93 -5.77
N GLU A 117 27.59 5.68 -5.15
CA GLU A 117 27.85 7.08 -4.80
C GLU A 117 27.88 7.37 -3.30
N VAL A 118 27.40 6.50 -2.43
CA VAL A 118 27.42 6.72 -0.97
C VAL A 118 28.83 7.07 -0.47
N CYS A 119 29.84 6.37 -0.96
CA CYS A 119 31.23 6.64 -0.56
C CYS A 119 31.85 7.89 -1.18
N ASN A 120 31.27 8.44 -2.24
CA ASN A 120 31.90 9.48 -3.07
C ASN A 120 31.15 10.81 -3.10
N ALA A 121 29.81 10.83 -2.96
CA ALA A 121 28.97 11.97 -3.26
C ALA A 121 28.20 12.54 -2.06
N ASN A 122 28.39 12.03 -0.85
CA ASN A 122 27.63 12.44 0.35
C ASN A 122 26.11 12.43 0.11
N LEU A 123 25.57 11.34 -0.40
CA LEU A 123 24.14 11.20 -0.66
C LEU A 123 23.34 11.23 0.64
N SER A 124 22.33 12.08 0.66
CA SER A 124 21.32 12.06 1.71
C SER A 124 20.22 11.03 1.40
N GLU A 125 19.45 10.67 2.42
CA GLU A 125 18.26 9.84 2.24
C GLU A 125 17.28 10.46 1.21
N ASN A 126 17.15 11.79 1.22
CA ASN A 126 16.33 12.52 0.23
C ASN A 126 16.88 12.35 -1.21
N ASP A 127 18.20 12.40 -1.39
CA ASP A 127 18.79 12.23 -2.72
C ASP A 127 18.48 10.81 -3.26
N ILE A 128 18.65 9.79 -2.43
CA ILE A 128 18.35 8.39 -2.77
C ILE A 128 16.87 8.22 -3.12
N TRP A 129 15.96 8.71 -2.27
CA TRP A 129 14.52 8.61 -2.49
C TRP A 129 14.06 9.33 -3.75
N SER A 130 14.70 10.45 -4.09
CA SER A 130 14.41 11.22 -5.31
C SER A 130 14.61 10.39 -6.60
N VAL A 131 15.52 9.42 -6.58
CA VAL A 131 15.75 8.52 -7.72
C VAL A 131 14.54 7.65 -7.96
N LEU A 132 13.94 7.06 -6.92
CA LEU A 132 12.73 6.25 -7.03
C LEU A 132 11.57 7.06 -7.66
N HIS A 133 11.35 8.30 -7.20
CA HIS A 133 10.35 9.21 -7.79
C HIS A 133 10.60 9.49 -9.27
N ALA A 134 11.82 9.88 -9.61
CA ALA A 134 12.17 10.20 -10.99
C ALA A 134 12.00 8.99 -11.91
N GLU A 135 12.41 7.81 -11.47
CA GLU A 135 12.34 6.58 -12.24
C GLU A 135 10.90 6.05 -12.36
N ASN A 136 10.06 6.23 -11.33
CA ASN A 136 8.63 5.94 -11.42
C ASN A 136 7.96 6.78 -12.50
N ILE A 137 8.14 8.10 -12.47
CA ILE A 137 7.57 9.05 -13.45
C ILE A 137 8.07 8.73 -14.87
N LYS A 138 9.35 8.45 -15.07
CA LYS A 138 9.93 8.07 -16.36
C LYS A 138 9.27 6.83 -16.98
N ARG A 139 8.74 5.93 -16.14
CA ARG A 139 8.09 4.68 -16.56
C ARG A 139 6.57 4.77 -16.59
N GLY A 140 6.01 5.97 -16.48
CA GLY A 140 4.57 6.23 -16.57
C GLY A 140 3.82 6.06 -15.26
N GLY A 141 4.52 5.99 -14.14
CA GLY A 141 3.93 6.07 -12.81
C GLY A 141 3.50 7.50 -12.44
N GLU A 142 2.79 7.62 -11.35
CA GLU A 142 2.17 8.89 -10.95
C GLU A 142 2.94 9.54 -9.80
N TRP A 143 2.80 9.03 -8.58
CA TRP A 143 3.43 9.57 -7.38
C TRP A 143 3.75 8.48 -6.36
N ILE A 144 4.26 8.83 -5.19
CA ILE A 144 4.55 7.93 -4.09
C ILE A 144 3.89 8.51 -2.85
N GLU A 145 3.08 7.71 -2.16
CA GLU A 145 2.24 8.17 -1.03
C GLU A 145 3.07 8.60 0.17
N THR A 146 4.16 7.93 0.43
CA THR A 146 5.04 8.17 1.56
C THR A 146 6.45 8.54 1.10
N ARG A 147 7.38 8.67 2.05
CA ARG A 147 8.82 8.81 1.80
C ARG A 147 9.59 7.89 2.74
N LEU A 148 9.09 6.66 2.90
CA LEU A 148 9.64 5.68 3.82
C LEU A 148 10.97 5.13 3.32
N LEU A 149 12.03 5.87 3.58
CA LEU A 149 13.42 5.45 3.43
C LEU A 149 14.25 6.03 4.56
N THR A 150 14.96 5.17 5.27
CA THR A 150 15.85 5.56 6.34
C THR A 150 17.15 4.77 6.32
N SER A 151 18.18 5.28 6.97
CA SER A 151 19.52 4.70 6.98
C SER A 151 20.09 4.59 8.38
N GLY A 152 20.92 3.57 8.58
CA GLY A 152 21.61 3.28 9.83
C GLY A 152 20.66 3.26 11.04
N PRO A 153 21.00 3.98 12.12
CA PRO A 153 20.18 3.95 13.35
C PRO A 153 18.79 4.58 13.19
N ARG A 154 18.51 5.32 12.11
CA ARG A 154 17.17 5.85 11.86
C ARG A 154 16.19 4.80 11.35
N THR A 155 16.64 3.62 11.00
CA THR A 155 15.74 2.52 10.63
C THR A 155 14.95 1.97 11.83
N ASN A 156 15.39 2.23 13.06
CA ASN A 156 14.69 1.87 14.28
C ASN A 156 14.51 3.09 15.21
N PRO A 157 13.28 3.51 15.58
CA PRO A 157 12.01 2.88 15.18
C PRO A 157 11.65 3.14 13.70
N TRP A 158 10.89 2.21 13.11
CA TRP A 158 10.34 2.32 11.77
C TRP A 158 9.31 3.47 11.65
N PHE A 159 8.79 3.74 10.47
CA PHE A 159 7.87 4.83 10.11
C PHE A 159 8.49 6.24 10.14
N GLN A 160 9.79 6.33 9.88
CA GLN A 160 10.44 7.61 9.66
C GLN A 160 10.61 7.85 8.16
N GLU A 161 10.23 9.03 7.70
CA GLU A 161 10.45 9.45 6.32
C GLU A 161 11.91 9.86 6.07
N CYS A 162 12.32 9.81 4.80
CA CYS A 162 13.65 10.24 4.38
C CYS A 162 13.91 11.71 4.74
N GLY A 163 15.16 12.01 5.02
CA GLY A 163 15.61 13.31 5.48
C GLY A 163 16.95 13.72 4.89
N PRO A 164 17.54 14.83 5.39
CA PRO A 164 18.84 15.33 4.95
C PRO A 164 20.02 14.54 5.56
N ARG A 165 19.79 13.44 6.26
CA ARG A 165 20.87 12.61 6.80
C ARG A 165 21.69 12.03 5.66
N ILE A 166 23.02 12.21 5.75
CA ILE A 166 23.96 11.61 4.80
C ILE A 166 24.16 10.15 5.17
N VAL A 167 23.89 9.26 4.21
CA VAL A 167 24.08 7.81 4.36
C VAL A 167 25.57 7.50 4.49
N GLN A 168 25.91 6.65 5.44
CA GLN A 168 27.29 6.31 5.74
C GLN A 168 27.66 4.94 5.12
N ASN A 169 28.95 4.74 4.92
CA ASN A 169 29.46 3.44 4.54
C ASN A 169 29.34 2.45 5.73
N ASN A 170 29.05 1.19 5.44
CA ASN A 170 28.85 0.12 6.42
C ASN A 170 27.63 0.31 7.34
N GLU A 171 26.51 0.69 6.73
CA GLU A 171 25.22 0.73 7.42
C GLU A 171 24.10 0.19 6.51
N ILE A 172 22.95 -0.04 7.10
CA ILE A 172 21.75 -0.44 6.35
C ILE A 172 21.01 0.76 5.79
N VAL A 173 20.32 0.54 4.66
CA VAL A 173 19.27 1.41 4.11
C VAL A 173 18.03 0.56 3.97
N ALA A 174 16.95 0.95 4.60
CA ALA A 174 15.67 0.28 4.54
C ALA A 174 14.62 1.22 3.94
N PHE A 175 13.73 0.68 3.11
CA PHE A 175 12.67 1.47 2.46
C PHE A 175 11.41 0.65 2.24
N ASP A 176 10.32 1.38 2.03
CA ASP A 176 9.00 0.92 1.70
C ASP A 176 8.43 1.78 0.58
N THR A 177 7.84 1.18 -0.47
CA THR A 177 7.60 1.97 -1.68
C THR A 177 6.30 2.74 -1.67
N ASP A 178 5.19 2.19 -1.20
CA ASP A 178 3.86 2.83 -1.31
C ASP A 178 3.66 3.59 -2.64
N LEU A 179 4.08 2.96 -3.74
CA LEU A 179 4.29 3.64 -5.02
C LEU A 179 3.06 3.51 -5.90
N VAL A 180 2.51 4.65 -6.34
CA VAL A 180 1.45 4.67 -7.35
C VAL A 180 2.09 4.63 -8.74
N GLY A 181 2.03 3.46 -9.34
CA GLY A 181 2.61 3.16 -10.64
C GLY A 181 1.69 3.52 -11.81
N SER A 182 1.97 2.95 -12.98
CA SER A 182 1.15 3.11 -14.16
C SER A 182 -0.29 2.64 -13.93
N TYR A 183 -1.25 3.33 -14.51
CA TYR A 183 -2.70 3.07 -14.38
C TYR A 183 -3.28 3.35 -12.99
N GLY A 184 -2.59 4.08 -12.13
CA GLY A 184 -3.02 4.34 -10.76
C GLY A 184 -2.97 3.11 -9.85
N ILE A 185 -2.17 2.11 -10.20
CA ILE A 185 -2.01 0.87 -9.43
C ILE A 185 -0.91 1.05 -8.40
N CYS A 186 -1.23 0.76 -7.14
CA CYS A 186 -0.24 0.74 -6.07
C CYS A 186 0.67 -0.47 -6.17
N VAL A 187 1.93 -0.24 -5.88
CA VAL A 187 2.96 -1.27 -5.76
C VAL A 187 3.69 -1.06 -4.46
N ASP A 188 3.64 -2.08 -3.63
CA ASP A 188 4.27 -2.06 -2.33
C ASP A 188 5.34 -3.13 -2.22
N ILE A 189 6.58 -2.68 -2.06
CA ILE A 189 7.78 -3.50 -1.98
C ILE A 189 8.70 -2.89 -0.94
N SER A 190 9.02 -3.63 0.10
CA SER A 190 10.03 -3.21 1.05
C SER A 190 11.29 -4.05 0.90
N ARG A 191 12.44 -3.38 0.93
CA ARG A 191 13.76 -4.03 1.00
C ARG A 191 14.67 -3.31 2.01
N THR A 192 15.61 -4.07 2.50
CA THR A 192 16.71 -3.55 3.33
C THR A 192 18.03 -3.95 2.68
N TRP A 193 18.91 -2.98 2.45
CA TRP A 193 20.22 -3.14 1.85
C TRP A 193 21.34 -2.89 2.85
N TRP A 194 22.42 -3.62 2.69
CA TRP A 194 23.70 -3.29 3.30
C TRP A 194 24.52 -2.44 2.33
N ILE A 195 24.96 -1.28 2.77
CA ILE A 195 25.77 -0.36 1.97
C ILE A 195 27.17 -0.31 2.56
N GLY A 196 28.11 -0.99 1.93
CA GLY A 196 29.49 -0.99 2.39
C GLY A 196 30.30 -2.20 1.91
N ASP A 197 31.58 -2.16 2.25
CA ASP A 197 32.60 -3.16 1.89
C ASP A 197 32.93 -4.13 3.04
N GLN A 198 32.50 -3.80 4.27
CA GLN A 198 32.63 -4.69 5.43
C GLN A 198 31.41 -5.61 5.51
N SER A 199 31.56 -6.75 6.15
CA SER A 199 30.43 -7.65 6.41
C SER A 199 29.46 -7.05 7.40
N PRO A 200 28.14 -7.23 7.21
CA PRO A 200 27.13 -6.86 8.22
C PRO A 200 27.38 -7.59 9.54
N ARG A 201 26.88 -7.03 10.62
CA ARG A 201 26.93 -7.69 11.93
C ARG A 201 26.11 -9.00 11.91
N PRO A 202 26.53 -10.02 12.69
CA PRO A 202 25.80 -11.31 12.77
C PRO A 202 24.33 -11.17 13.19
N ASP A 203 24.00 -10.20 14.05
CA ASP A 203 22.62 -9.92 14.48
C ASP A 203 21.77 -9.35 13.34
N MET A 204 22.34 -8.54 12.44
CA MET A 204 21.65 -8.04 11.25
C MET A 204 21.38 -9.16 10.24
N ILE A 205 22.38 -10.04 10.02
CA ILE A 205 22.24 -11.23 9.16
C ILE A 205 21.14 -12.14 9.71
N TYR A 206 21.14 -12.37 11.02
CA TYR A 206 20.10 -13.19 11.66
C TYR A 206 18.71 -12.57 11.48
N ALA A 207 18.58 -11.27 11.75
CA ALA A 207 17.31 -10.54 11.58
C ALA A 207 16.82 -10.59 10.13
N MET A 208 17.70 -10.43 9.14
CA MET A 208 17.36 -10.49 7.71
C MET A 208 16.82 -11.86 7.32
N ARG A 209 17.52 -12.93 7.73
CA ARG A 209 17.08 -14.30 7.47
C ARG A 209 15.74 -14.61 8.15
N HIS A 210 15.57 -14.11 9.35
CA HIS A 210 14.33 -14.29 10.11
C HIS A 210 13.16 -13.54 9.45
N ALA A 211 13.35 -12.30 8.99
CA ALA A 211 12.37 -11.54 8.24
C ALA A 211 12.01 -12.23 6.91
N HIS A 212 13.01 -12.70 6.18
CA HIS A 212 12.81 -13.46 4.95
C HIS A 212 12.01 -14.75 5.20
N GLU A 213 12.40 -15.55 6.21
CA GLU A 213 11.65 -16.76 6.58
C GLU A 213 10.20 -16.42 6.95
N HIS A 214 9.97 -15.30 7.66
CA HIS A 214 8.64 -14.87 8.07
C HIS A 214 7.75 -14.61 6.87
N ILE A 215 8.17 -13.80 5.89
CA ILE A 215 7.37 -13.52 4.71
C ILE A 215 7.16 -14.76 3.84
N MET A 216 8.19 -15.58 3.63
CA MET A 216 8.09 -16.78 2.81
C MET A 216 7.10 -17.80 3.39
N ARG A 217 7.15 -18.06 4.69
CA ARG A 217 6.22 -18.98 5.36
C ARG A 217 4.79 -18.45 5.38
N ASN A 218 4.62 -17.12 5.52
CA ASN A 218 3.31 -16.53 5.51
C ASN A 218 2.68 -16.54 4.09
N MET A 219 3.49 -16.40 3.04
CA MET A 219 3.01 -16.60 1.65
C MET A 219 2.49 -18.02 1.42
N GLU A 220 3.14 -19.04 1.99
CA GLU A 220 2.72 -20.44 1.84
C GLU A 220 1.32 -20.73 2.43
N LEU A 221 0.80 -19.86 3.29
CA LEU A 221 -0.57 -19.97 3.83
C LEU A 221 -1.63 -19.50 2.83
N LEU A 222 -1.24 -18.72 1.80
CA LEU A 222 -2.17 -18.10 0.87
C LEU A 222 -2.67 -19.11 -0.17
N LYS A 223 -3.94 -19.46 -0.06
CA LYS A 223 -4.68 -20.24 -1.07
C LYS A 223 -6.18 -19.98 -0.93
N PRO A 224 -6.96 -20.15 -2.00
CA PRO A 224 -8.40 -19.98 -1.94
C PRO A 224 -9.05 -20.88 -0.87
N GLY A 225 -10.04 -20.34 -0.17
CA GLY A 225 -10.81 -21.05 0.86
C GLY A 225 -10.20 -21.02 2.26
N VAL A 226 -9.01 -20.47 2.45
CA VAL A 226 -8.45 -20.24 3.80
C VAL A 226 -9.23 -19.12 4.46
N HIS A 227 -9.68 -19.32 5.68
CA HIS A 227 -10.32 -18.27 6.46
C HIS A 227 -9.29 -17.23 6.95
N MET A 228 -9.63 -15.96 6.93
CA MET A 228 -8.65 -14.89 7.31
C MET A 228 -8.10 -15.04 8.72
N SER A 229 -8.89 -15.55 9.67
CA SER A 229 -8.40 -15.86 11.03
C SER A 229 -7.34 -16.95 11.05
N GLU A 230 -7.39 -17.92 10.10
CA GLU A 230 -6.37 -18.96 10.01
C GLU A 230 -5.01 -18.38 9.61
N LEU A 231 -4.98 -17.33 8.77
CA LEU A 231 -3.73 -16.64 8.44
C LEU A 231 -3.09 -16.04 9.70
N THR A 232 -3.89 -15.39 10.55
CA THR A 232 -3.42 -14.85 11.85
C THR A 232 -2.86 -15.95 12.76
N HIS A 233 -3.64 -17.04 12.98
CA HIS A 233 -3.27 -18.05 13.96
C HIS A 233 -2.17 -19.00 13.51
N ASN A 234 -2.03 -19.23 12.18
CA ASN A 234 -1.01 -20.09 11.61
C ASN A 234 0.23 -19.34 11.12
N ALA A 235 0.26 -18.00 11.24
CA ALA A 235 1.38 -17.20 10.83
C ALA A 235 2.69 -17.63 11.50
N HIS A 236 3.77 -17.51 10.78
CA HIS A 236 5.11 -17.72 11.32
C HIS A 236 5.35 -16.76 12.49
N LYS A 237 5.82 -17.28 13.62
CA LYS A 237 6.04 -16.47 14.83
C LYS A 237 7.42 -15.84 14.82
N LEU A 238 7.45 -14.55 15.02
CA LEU A 238 8.71 -13.84 15.24
C LEU A 238 9.30 -14.22 16.60
N ASP A 239 10.62 -14.23 16.68
CA ASP A 239 11.32 -14.45 17.94
C ASP A 239 10.95 -13.40 18.99
N GLU A 240 11.06 -13.77 20.27
CA GLU A 240 10.67 -12.93 21.41
C GLU A 240 11.33 -11.54 21.37
N ILE A 241 12.59 -11.47 20.97
CA ILE A 241 13.34 -10.20 20.88
C ILE A 241 12.79 -9.21 19.83
N TYR A 242 11.94 -9.66 18.91
CA TYR A 242 11.34 -8.85 17.84
C TYR A 242 9.86 -8.54 18.08
N GLN A 243 9.23 -9.09 19.11
CA GLN A 243 7.79 -8.95 19.34
C GLN A 243 7.36 -7.51 19.60
N VAL A 244 8.20 -6.70 20.23
CA VAL A 244 7.90 -5.29 20.55
C VAL A 244 8.01 -4.40 19.31
N GLY A 245 9.02 -4.65 18.48
CA GLY A 245 9.32 -3.85 17.28
C GLY A 245 8.71 -4.37 15.99
N LYS A 246 7.81 -5.36 16.05
CA LYS A 246 7.16 -5.92 14.85
C LYS A 246 6.21 -4.94 14.17
N TYR A 247 5.88 -5.20 12.91
CA TYR A 247 4.96 -4.38 12.14
C TYR A 247 3.52 -4.40 12.68
N SER A 248 2.66 -3.57 12.14
CA SER A 248 1.26 -3.47 12.57
C SER A 248 0.41 -4.65 12.15
N CYS A 249 0.72 -5.26 11.01
CA CYS A 249 0.02 -6.40 10.43
C CYS A 249 0.98 -7.43 9.83
N LEU A 250 0.43 -8.56 9.42
CA LEU A 250 1.12 -9.63 8.70
C LEU A 250 1.01 -9.45 7.19
N MET A 251 -0.16 -8.97 6.76
CA MET A 251 -0.52 -8.79 5.37
C MET A 251 -1.64 -7.76 5.26
N HIS A 252 -1.70 -7.09 4.10
CA HIS A 252 -2.85 -6.27 3.74
C HIS A 252 -3.17 -6.39 2.24
N GLY A 253 -4.38 -6.03 1.84
CA GLY A 253 -4.76 -5.96 0.44
C GLY A 253 -4.09 -4.80 -0.26
N VAL A 254 -3.88 -4.91 -1.57
CA VAL A 254 -3.32 -3.84 -2.40
C VAL A 254 -3.96 -3.84 -3.78
N GLY A 255 -4.14 -2.64 -4.33
CA GLY A 255 -4.72 -2.45 -5.67
C GLY A 255 -4.64 -1.01 -6.10
N LEU A 256 -5.68 -0.21 -5.87
CA LEU A 256 -5.68 1.24 -6.12
C LEU A 256 -5.12 2.04 -4.94
N CYS A 257 -4.94 1.42 -3.82
CA CYS A 257 -4.30 1.89 -2.60
C CYS A 257 -4.00 0.65 -1.75
N ASP A 258 -3.52 0.82 -0.53
CA ASP A 258 -3.63 -0.19 0.50
C ASP A 258 -5.09 -0.38 0.82
N GLU A 259 -5.57 -1.61 0.75
CA GLU A 259 -6.99 -1.91 0.81
C GLU A 259 -7.28 -3.14 1.67
N TRP A 260 -8.56 -3.40 1.88
CA TRP A 260 -9.04 -4.60 2.57
C TRP A 260 -8.58 -5.90 1.86
N PRO A 261 -8.20 -6.95 2.61
CA PRO A 261 -8.22 -7.10 4.06
C PRO A 261 -6.92 -6.66 4.75
N LEU A 262 -6.97 -6.43 6.06
CA LEU A 262 -5.78 -6.34 6.91
C LEU A 262 -5.70 -7.56 7.81
N ILE A 263 -4.67 -8.38 7.67
CA ILE A 263 -4.42 -9.57 8.48
C ILE A 263 -3.47 -9.23 9.62
N SER A 264 -4.00 -9.16 10.82
CA SER A 264 -3.23 -8.77 12.01
C SER A 264 -2.47 -9.94 12.65
N TYR A 265 -1.47 -9.60 13.43
CA TYR A 265 -0.85 -10.55 14.35
C TYR A 265 -1.85 -11.03 15.42
N GLU A 266 -1.59 -12.20 16.01
CA GLU A 266 -2.48 -12.84 16.99
C GLU A 266 -2.79 -11.94 18.22
N ASP A 267 -1.82 -11.14 18.67
CA ASP A 267 -1.99 -10.21 19.79
C ASP A 267 -2.86 -8.98 19.47
N LYS A 268 -3.13 -8.74 18.19
CA LYS A 268 -4.02 -7.66 17.70
C LYS A 268 -5.28 -8.19 17.02
N PHE A 269 -5.46 -9.51 17.03
CA PHE A 269 -6.63 -10.14 16.41
C PHE A 269 -7.92 -9.73 17.13
N VAL A 270 -8.94 -9.38 16.34
CA VAL A 270 -10.28 -9.07 16.84
C VAL A 270 -11.25 -10.07 16.23
N GLU A 271 -11.87 -10.86 17.09
CA GLU A 271 -12.86 -11.88 16.69
C GLU A 271 -13.99 -11.27 15.86
N GLY A 272 -14.25 -11.85 14.69
CA GLY A 272 -15.32 -11.40 13.79
C GLY A 272 -15.03 -10.13 12.99
N ALA A 273 -13.84 -9.51 13.12
CA ALA A 273 -13.48 -8.35 12.32
C ALA A 273 -13.33 -8.68 10.82
N TYR A 274 -12.81 -9.89 10.52
CA TYR A 274 -12.61 -10.39 9.16
C TYR A 274 -13.18 -11.82 9.04
N ASP A 275 -14.50 -11.94 9.09
CA ASP A 275 -15.21 -13.22 8.87
C ASP A 275 -15.37 -13.47 7.37
N TYR A 276 -14.26 -13.78 6.71
CA TYR A 276 -14.19 -13.97 5.27
C TYR A 276 -13.10 -14.99 4.89
N HIS A 277 -13.20 -15.53 3.67
CA HIS A 277 -12.22 -16.47 3.12
C HIS A 277 -11.38 -15.80 2.02
N ILE A 278 -10.13 -16.19 1.92
CA ILE A 278 -9.27 -15.80 0.81
C ILE A 278 -9.84 -16.37 -0.50
N GLU A 279 -9.87 -15.55 -1.53
CA GLU A 279 -10.36 -15.93 -2.85
C GLU A 279 -9.26 -15.73 -3.91
N ALA A 280 -9.35 -16.55 -4.99
CA ALA A 280 -8.47 -16.35 -6.15
C ALA A 280 -8.72 -14.97 -6.79
N GLY A 281 -7.66 -14.31 -7.20
CA GLY A 281 -7.69 -12.93 -7.70
C GLY A 281 -7.44 -11.87 -6.64
N MET A 282 -7.43 -12.21 -5.34
CA MET A 282 -6.95 -11.29 -4.31
C MET A 282 -5.45 -11.05 -4.47
N VAL A 283 -5.01 -9.82 -4.21
CA VAL A 283 -3.59 -9.46 -4.15
C VAL A 283 -3.30 -8.89 -2.78
N LEU A 284 -2.29 -9.46 -2.13
CA LEU A 284 -1.91 -9.12 -0.76
C LEU A 284 -0.43 -8.77 -0.70
N CYS A 285 -0.09 -7.74 0.04
CA CYS A 285 1.27 -7.50 0.49
C CYS A 285 1.55 -8.38 1.70
N VAL A 286 2.65 -9.11 1.67
CA VAL A 286 3.10 -9.98 2.78
C VAL A 286 4.38 -9.41 3.32
N GLU A 287 4.38 -9.01 4.57
CA GLU A 287 5.40 -8.13 5.11
C GLU A 287 5.96 -8.55 6.46
N ALA A 288 7.15 -8.07 6.75
CA ALA A 288 7.83 -8.27 8.01
C ALA A 288 8.63 -7.04 8.41
N LEU A 289 8.51 -6.62 9.65
CA LEU A 289 9.43 -5.72 10.33
C LEU A 289 10.09 -6.46 11.48
N VAL A 290 11.40 -6.61 11.38
CA VAL A 290 12.22 -7.28 12.40
C VAL A 290 13.14 -6.25 13.02
N SER A 291 12.75 -5.78 14.21
CA SER A 291 13.43 -4.72 14.95
C SER A 291 13.71 -5.17 16.38
N PRO A 292 14.98 -5.26 16.79
CA PRO A 292 15.29 -5.49 18.22
C PRO A 292 14.77 -4.33 19.07
N GLU A 293 14.10 -4.62 20.18
CA GLU A 293 13.49 -3.59 21.07
C GLU A 293 14.45 -2.45 21.45
N LYS A 294 15.69 -2.76 21.70
CA LYS A 294 16.75 -1.78 22.05
C LYS A 294 17.86 -1.73 21.01
N GLY A 295 17.53 -2.11 19.78
CA GLY A 295 18.48 -2.13 18.68
C GLY A 295 18.63 -0.78 17.99
N ASP A 296 19.64 -0.71 17.15
CA ASP A 296 20.00 0.43 16.32
C ASP A 296 19.72 0.18 14.85
N PHE A 297 18.86 -0.80 14.52
CA PHE A 297 18.48 -1.13 13.15
C PHE A 297 17.10 -1.79 13.10
N SER A 298 16.49 -1.74 11.93
CA SER A 298 15.32 -2.54 11.55
C SER A 298 15.54 -3.16 10.17
N ILE A 299 15.01 -4.38 9.98
CA ILE A 299 14.87 -5.03 8.69
C ILE A 299 13.40 -4.96 8.30
N LYS A 300 13.08 -4.30 7.19
CA LYS A 300 11.74 -4.27 6.59
C LYS A 300 11.78 -5.00 5.26
N LEU A 301 10.94 -5.99 5.10
CA LEU A 301 10.77 -6.77 3.86
C LEU A 301 9.29 -6.89 3.54
N GLU A 302 8.97 -6.85 2.25
CA GLU A 302 7.63 -6.98 1.74
C GLU A 302 7.61 -7.41 0.29
N ASP A 303 6.66 -8.28 -0.04
CA ASP A 303 6.37 -8.69 -1.40
C ASP A 303 4.87 -8.72 -1.65
N GLN A 304 4.49 -8.39 -2.87
CA GLN A 304 3.10 -8.35 -3.35
C GLN A 304 2.72 -9.66 -4.04
N VAL A 305 1.70 -10.31 -3.53
CA VAL A 305 1.37 -11.71 -3.85
C VAL A 305 -0.06 -11.83 -4.38
N LEU A 306 -0.20 -12.44 -5.55
CA LEU A 306 -1.50 -12.81 -6.14
C LEU A 306 -1.92 -14.20 -5.65
N VAL A 307 -3.13 -14.30 -5.12
CA VAL A 307 -3.77 -15.59 -4.84
C VAL A 307 -4.28 -16.19 -6.15
N THR A 308 -3.81 -17.38 -6.50
CA THR A 308 -4.20 -18.13 -7.69
C THR A 308 -5.28 -19.17 -7.36
N GLU A 309 -5.79 -19.90 -8.34
CA GLU A 309 -6.82 -20.95 -8.15
C GLU A 309 -6.35 -22.09 -7.23
N ASP A 310 -5.04 -22.37 -7.17
CA ASP A 310 -4.45 -23.50 -6.46
C ASP A 310 -3.36 -23.15 -5.45
N GLY A 311 -3.10 -21.84 -5.23
CA GLY A 311 -2.05 -21.37 -4.34
C GLY A 311 -1.80 -19.87 -4.48
N PHE A 312 -0.55 -19.51 -4.72
CA PHE A 312 -0.16 -18.10 -4.87
C PHE A 312 0.93 -17.91 -5.91
N GLU A 313 1.06 -16.68 -6.39
CA GLU A 313 2.16 -16.21 -7.23
C GLU A 313 2.74 -14.92 -6.65
N ASN A 314 4.04 -14.89 -6.36
CA ASN A 314 4.72 -13.65 -6.01
C ASN A 314 4.86 -12.77 -7.27
N LEU A 315 4.24 -11.59 -7.26
CA LEU A 315 4.27 -10.62 -8.36
C LEU A 315 5.56 -9.80 -8.36
N THR A 316 6.18 -9.63 -7.20
CA THR A 316 7.39 -8.83 -6.99
C THR A 316 8.60 -9.75 -6.85
N LYS A 317 9.65 -9.49 -7.64
CA LYS A 317 10.81 -10.38 -7.76
C LYS A 317 12.13 -9.65 -7.51
N TYR A 318 12.07 -8.45 -6.93
CA TYR A 318 13.28 -7.71 -6.59
C TYR A 318 14.10 -8.50 -5.57
N PRO A 319 15.42 -8.74 -5.80
CA PRO A 319 16.21 -9.61 -4.95
C PRO A 319 16.37 -9.06 -3.53
N PHE A 320 16.61 -9.96 -2.59
CA PHE A 320 17.05 -9.63 -1.25
C PHE A 320 18.56 -9.40 -1.23
N ASP A 321 19.03 -8.58 -0.30
CA ASP A 321 20.44 -8.22 -0.18
C ASP A 321 21.31 -9.43 0.22
N GLU A 322 22.28 -9.79 -0.65
CA GLU A 322 23.11 -10.97 -0.45
C GLU A 322 23.99 -10.88 0.80
N ALA A 323 24.54 -9.70 1.11
CA ALA A 323 25.40 -9.52 2.27
C ALA A 323 24.60 -9.70 3.57
N LEU A 324 23.38 -9.13 3.65
CA LEU A 324 22.49 -9.33 4.78
C LEU A 324 21.95 -10.77 4.85
N MET A 325 21.80 -11.46 3.73
CA MET A 325 21.48 -12.88 3.72
C MET A 325 22.68 -13.77 4.17
N GLY A 326 23.88 -13.19 4.24
CA GLY A 326 25.09 -13.87 4.68
C GLY A 326 25.69 -14.81 3.62
N ASN A 327 25.58 -14.43 2.36
CA ASN A 327 26.10 -15.14 1.18
C ASN A 327 27.40 -14.49 0.67
#